data_65df2ec5e9376a0f1fd17c62fdea9352
#
_entry.id   65df2ec5e9376a0f1fd17c62fdea9352
#
_cell.length_a   1.000
_cell.length_b   1.000
_cell.length_c   1.000
_cell.angle_alpha   90.00
_cell.angle_beta   90.00
_cell.angle_gamma   90.00
#
_symmetry.space_group_name_H-M   'P 1'
#
loop_
_entity.id
_entity.type
_entity.pdbx_description
1 polymer ?
#
loop_
_entity_poly.entity_id
_entity_poly.type
_entity_poly.pdbx_seq_one_letter_code
_entity_poly.pdbx_strand_id
1 'polypeptide(L)'
;MDELDDLTHEYCQVPVSGGSENVHGKVNILIQNHISRGSIRSFSLISDSNYVITNASRISRALFEIVLRKNWPLLAGRLLKLAKSIERQMWDFETPLRQHPNIKPEMIHKLESRNFTIDKIRELDAKEVGHLLHHPKAGFEVKKAAFEIPILEIEASIQPITRTVLRVRLNLTANFRYVLTKLITLVLPLPLYTGGPLDMRNRVMRILLMRLFKRFS
;
A
#
# COMPACT_ATOMS: atom_id res chain seq x y z
N MET A 1 34.69 -4.37 3.51
CA MET A 1 33.36 -3.75 3.56
C MET A 1 32.43 -4.72 4.21
N ASP A 2 31.75 -4.32 5.24
CA ASP A 2 30.78 -5.19 5.88
C ASP A 2 29.58 -5.38 4.97
N GLU A 3 29.01 -6.58 4.94
CA GLU A 3 27.82 -6.92 4.13
C GLU A 3 26.66 -5.93 4.34
N LEU A 4 26.54 -5.34 5.54
CA LEU A 4 25.54 -4.30 5.83
C LEU A 4 25.76 -3.01 5.03
N ASP A 5 27.00 -2.64 4.75
CA ASP A 5 27.30 -1.48 3.91
C ASP A 5 26.90 -1.74 2.47
N ASP A 6 27.20 -2.94 1.95
CA ASP A 6 26.79 -3.35 0.60
C ASP A 6 25.25 -3.31 0.48
N LEU A 7 24.52 -3.85 1.46
CA LEU A 7 23.06 -3.82 1.48
C LEU A 7 22.50 -2.39 1.56
N THR A 8 23.19 -1.49 2.27
CA THR A 8 22.79 -0.09 2.38
C THR A 8 22.87 0.61 1.02
N HIS A 9 23.94 0.39 0.28
CA HIS A 9 24.14 1.02 -1.04
C HIS A 9 23.23 0.42 -2.12
N GLU A 10 22.96 -0.89 -2.07
CA GLU A 10 22.25 -1.59 -3.13
C GLU A 10 20.74 -1.55 -2.95
N TYR A 11 20.24 -1.67 -1.70
CA TYR A 11 18.81 -1.92 -1.44
C TYR A 11 18.09 -0.82 -0.64
N CYS A 12 18.81 0.11 0.02
CA CYS A 12 18.16 1.14 0.80
C CYS A 12 17.70 2.31 -0.08
N GLN A 13 16.40 2.53 -0.13
CA GLN A 13 15.75 3.63 -0.85
C GLN A 13 15.64 4.91 0.00
N VAL A 14 15.68 4.75 1.33
CA VAL A 14 15.59 5.85 2.29
C VAL A 14 16.89 5.94 3.08
N PRO A 15 17.44 7.16 3.26
CA PRO A 15 18.68 7.34 4.04
C PRO A 15 18.60 6.72 5.43
N VAL A 16 19.63 6.00 5.83
CA VAL A 16 19.70 5.34 7.14
C VAL A 16 20.41 6.24 8.14
N SER A 17 19.66 6.70 9.15
CA SER A 17 20.24 7.50 10.23
C SER A 17 21.12 6.62 11.13
N GLY A 18 22.37 7.03 11.34
CA GLY A 18 23.32 6.35 12.22
C GLY A 18 24.16 5.24 11.56
N GLY A 19 23.98 5.00 10.25
CA GLY A 19 24.81 4.05 9.49
C GLY A 19 24.65 2.59 9.89
N SER A 20 25.53 1.73 9.37
CA SER A 20 25.53 0.27 9.58
C SER A 20 26.03 -0.14 10.97
N GLU A 21 26.84 0.68 11.63
CA GLU A 21 27.40 0.37 12.95
C GLU A 21 26.39 0.55 14.10
N ASN A 22 25.35 1.32 13.89
CA ASN A 22 24.34 1.54 14.92
C ASN A 22 23.26 0.43 14.85
N VAL A 23 22.85 -0.09 16.01
CA VAL A 23 21.79 -1.10 16.13
C VAL A 23 20.50 -0.68 15.44
N HIS A 24 20.09 0.60 15.58
CA HIS A 24 18.90 1.13 14.89
C HIS A 24 19.10 1.22 13.38
N GLY A 25 20.30 1.58 12.94
CA GLY A 25 20.67 1.59 11.54
C GLY A 25 20.63 0.18 10.94
N LYS A 26 21.21 -0.81 11.62
CA LYS A 26 21.16 -2.22 11.23
C LYS A 26 19.70 -2.70 11.02
N VAL A 27 18.83 -2.43 11.99
CA VAL A 27 17.40 -2.79 11.91
C VAL A 27 16.73 -2.12 10.69
N ASN A 28 17.01 -0.84 10.46
CA ASN A 28 16.48 -0.09 9.33
C ASN A 28 16.95 -0.68 7.99
N ILE A 29 18.24 -0.99 7.85
CA ILE A 29 18.82 -1.62 6.66
C ILE A 29 18.15 -2.96 6.37
N LEU A 30 17.98 -3.81 7.39
CA LEU A 30 17.36 -5.13 7.24
C LEU A 30 15.88 -5.02 6.81
N ILE A 31 15.13 -4.04 7.32
CA ILE A 31 13.75 -3.79 6.89
C ILE A 31 13.70 -3.31 5.45
N GLN A 32 14.56 -2.35 5.07
CA GLN A 32 14.60 -1.85 3.70
C GLN A 32 15.05 -2.92 2.70
N ASN A 33 16.06 -3.71 3.06
CA ASN A 33 16.50 -4.85 2.28
C ASN A 33 15.37 -5.86 2.03
N HIS A 34 14.59 -6.17 3.07
CA HIS A 34 13.42 -7.05 2.94
C HIS A 34 12.37 -6.48 1.98
N ILE A 35 12.04 -5.18 2.08
CA ILE A 35 11.08 -4.53 1.19
C ILE A 35 11.59 -4.55 -0.26
N SER A 36 12.87 -4.29 -0.46
CA SER A 36 13.54 -4.30 -1.77
C SER A 36 13.81 -5.71 -2.32
N ARG A 37 13.50 -6.77 -1.56
CA ARG A 37 13.76 -8.18 -1.90
C ARG A 37 15.24 -8.50 -2.13
N GLY A 38 16.12 -7.81 -1.39
CA GLY A 38 17.55 -8.05 -1.44
C GLY A 38 17.95 -9.39 -0.83
N SER A 39 19.04 -9.96 -1.31
CA SER A 39 19.60 -11.22 -0.82
C SER A 39 20.64 -10.97 0.26
N ILE A 40 20.60 -11.77 1.33
CA ILE A 40 21.59 -11.77 2.41
C ILE A 40 22.40 -13.05 2.30
N ARG A 41 23.72 -12.96 2.45
CA ARG A 41 24.65 -14.11 2.37
C ARG A 41 24.99 -14.66 3.76
N SER A 42 25.21 -13.75 4.73
CA SER A 42 25.60 -14.14 6.08
C SER A 42 24.45 -14.80 6.84
N PHE A 43 24.70 -15.98 7.38
CA PHE A 43 23.70 -16.74 8.16
C PHE A 43 23.21 -15.97 9.39
N SER A 44 24.11 -15.26 10.07
CA SER A 44 23.76 -14.44 11.24
C SER A 44 22.79 -13.31 10.88
N LEU A 45 23.05 -12.61 9.76
CA LEU A 45 22.18 -11.54 9.25
C LEU A 45 20.83 -12.07 8.74
N ILE A 46 20.78 -13.28 8.17
CA ILE A 46 19.52 -13.94 7.81
C ILE A 46 18.66 -14.17 9.07
N SER A 47 19.26 -14.70 10.13
CA SER A 47 18.56 -14.93 11.41
C SER A 47 18.03 -13.62 11.99
N ASP A 48 18.90 -12.60 12.07
CA ASP A 48 18.51 -11.27 12.56
C ASP A 48 17.41 -10.64 11.72
N SER A 49 17.52 -10.76 10.39
CA SER A 49 16.52 -10.28 9.44
C SER A 49 15.15 -10.91 9.69
N ASN A 50 15.08 -12.23 9.82
CA ASN A 50 13.83 -12.94 10.10
C ASN A 50 13.18 -12.47 11.41
N TYR A 51 13.98 -12.30 12.45
CA TYR A 51 13.49 -11.79 13.73
C TYR A 51 12.97 -10.36 13.62
N VAL A 52 13.75 -9.47 12.99
CA VAL A 52 13.39 -8.05 12.79
C VAL A 52 12.11 -7.93 11.99
N ILE A 53 11.98 -8.63 10.88
CA ILE A 53 10.85 -8.52 9.96
C ILE A 53 9.56 -9.00 10.59
N THR A 54 9.61 -10.15 11.28
CA THR A 54 8.44 -10.68 11.99
C THR A 54 7.91 -9.69 13.02
N ASN A 55 8.81 -9.06 13.78
CA ASN A 55 8.42 -8.06 14.76
C ASN A 55 8.01 -6.73 14.13
N ALA A 56 8.70 -6.26 13.09
CA ALA A 56 8.39 -5.02 12.38
C ALA A 56 6.98 -5.06 11.75
N SER A 57 6.58 -6.17 11.15
CA SER A 57 5.23 -6.36 10.61
C SER A 57 4.16 -6.23 11.71
N ARG A 58 4.36 -6.90 12.84
CA ARG A 58 3.42 -6.84 13.98
C ARG A 58 3.35 -5.45 14.60
N ILE A 59 4.50 -4.81 14.81
CA ILE A 59 4.60 -3.46 15.41
C ILE A 59 3.97 -2.42 14.50
N SER A 60 4.27 -2.43 13.20
CA SER A 60 3.69 -1.47 12.25
C SER A 60 2.18 -1.57 12.17
N ARG A 61 1.62 -2.79 12.23
CA ARG A 61 0.17 -3.03 12.29
C ARG A 61 -0.43 -2.50 13.59
N ALA A 62 0.18 -2.77 14.74
CA ALA A 62 -0.27 -2.26 16.03
C ALA A 62 -0.24 -0.73 16.09
N LEU A 63 0.83 -0.11 15.60
CA LEU A 63 0.93 1.35 15.50
C LEU A 63 -0.16 1.94 14.61
N PHE A 64 -0.45 1.31 13.47
CA PHE A 64 -1.55 1.73 12.60
C PHE A 64 -2.89 1.72 13.35
N GLU A 65 -3.21 0.66 14.11
CA GLU A 65 -4.46 0.59 14.88
C GLU A 65 -4.54 1.65 15.99
N ILE A 66 -3.42 1.89 16.70
CA ILE A 66 -3.35 2.92 17.74
C ILE A 66 -3.62 4.31 17.14
N VAL A 67 -2.97 4.61 16.03
CA VAL A 67 -3.11 5.92 15.35
C VAL A 67 -4.50 6.12 14.77
N LEU A 68 -5.15 5.06 14.29
CA LEU A 68 -6.56 5.09 13.90
C LEU A 68 -7.47 5.49 15.06
N ARG A 69 -7.24 4.92 16.26
CA ARG A 69 -8.02 5.25 17.47
C ARG A 69 -7.75 6.69 17.94
N LYS A 70 -6.54 7.19 17.70
CA LYS A 70 -6.14 8.58 18.04
C LYS A 70 -6.70 9.63 17.07
N ASN A 71 -7.37 9.24 15.99
CA ASN A 71 -7.88 10.14 14.94
C ASN A 71 -6.78 10.93 14.19
N TRP A 72 -5.65 10.31 13.91
CA TRP A 72 -4.56 10.90 13.14
C TRP A 72 -4.50 10.32 11.72
N PRO A 73 -5.36 10.77 10.78
CA PRO A 73 -5.56 10.10 9.50
C PRO A 73 -4.34 10.13 8.59
N LEU A 74 -3.58 11.23 8.60
CA LEU A 74 -2.37 11.34 7.79
C LEU A 74 -1.31 10.30 8.22
N LEU A 75 -1.10 10.18 9.54
CA LEU A 75 -0.15 9.20 10.08
C LEU A 75 -0.67 7.77 9.91
N ALA A 76 -1.98 7.55 10.04
CA ALA A 76 -2.60 6.25 9.77
C ALA A 76 -2.38 5.82 8.32
N GLY A 77 -2.54 6.72 7.34
CA GLY A 77 -2.24 6.43 5.94
C GLY A 77 -0.78 6.06 5.70
N ARG A 78 0.17 6.74 6.33
CA ARG A 78 1.61 6.44 6.23
C ARG A 78 1.96 5.10 6.86
N LEU A 79 1.43 4.81 8.05
CA LEU A 79 1.66 3.53 8.72
C LEU A 79 1.01 2.35 7.98
N LEU A 80 -0.15 2.56 7.36
CA LEU A 80 -0.76 1.54 6.51
C LEU A 80 0.11 1.22 5.30
N LYS A 81 0.67 2.24 4.64
CA LYS A 81 1.61 2.04 3.54
C LYS A 81 2.85 1.25 4.00
N LEU A 82 3.46 1.64 5.12
CA LEU A 82 4.61 0.95 5.68
C LEU A 82 4.30 -0.51 6.01
N ALA A 83 3.18 -0.79 6.69
CA ALA A 83 2.77 -2.15 7.01
C ALA A 83 2.59 -3.01 5.76
N LYS A 84 1.95 -2.46 4.72
CA LYS A 84 1.80 -3.14 3.43
C LYS A 84 3.14 -3.36 2.73
N SER A 85 4.05 -2.38 2.76
CA SER A 85 5.38 -2.52 2.16
C SER A 85 6.17 -3.65 2.80
N ILE A 86 6.12 -3.78 4.12
CA ILE A 86 6.79 -4.88 4.83
C ILE A 86 6.13 -6.23 4.51
N GLU A 87 4.79 -6.31 4.56
CA GLU A 87 4.07 -7.57 4.33
C GLU A 87 4.16 -8.07 2.88
N ARG A 88 4.18 -7.16 1.91
CA ARG A 88 4.19 -7.50 0.48
C ARG A 88 5.55 -7.42 -0.17
N GLN A 89 6.59 -7.04 0.59
CA GLN A 89 7.95 -6.87 0.07
C GLN A 89 7.95 -5.98 -1.19
N MET A 90 7.39 -4.78 -1.06
CA MET A 90 7.20 -3.86 -2.17
C MET A 90 7.10 -2.43 -1.66
N TRP A 91 7.82 -1.52 -2.32
CA TRP A 91 7.70 -0.09 -2.03
C TRP A 91 6.36 0.48 -2.53
N ASP A 92 5.88 1.54 -1.90
CA ASP A 92 4.58 2.14 -2.23
C ASP A 92 4.56 2.87 -3.58
N PHE A 93 5.73 3.16 -4.16
CA PHE A 93 5.90 3.73 -5.50
C PHE A 93 6.02 2.66 -6.60
N GLU A 94 6.22 1.41 -6.26
CA GLU A 94 6.30 0.30 -7.22
C GLU A 94 4.92 -0.12 -7.72
N THR A 95 4.87 -0.69 -8.93
CA THR A 95 3.61 -1.17 -9.48
C THR A 95 3.08 -2.39 -8.73
N PRO A 96 1.76 -2.44 -8.42
CA PRO A 96 1.13 -3.61 -7.79
C PRO A 96 1.27 -4.91 -8.59
N LEU A 97 1.61 -4.84 -9.88
CA LEU A 97 1.86 -6.01 -10.73
C LEU A 97 3.01 -6.89 -10.23
N ARG A 98 3.93 -6.34 -9.41
CA ARG A 98 5.03 -7.10 -8.81
C ARG A 98 4.57 -8.23 -7.87
N GLN A 99 3.31 -8.21 -7.43
CA GLN A 99 2.72 -9.26 -6.61
C GLN A 99 2.30 -10.49 -7.41
N HIS A 100 2.25 -10.39 -8.75
CA HIS A 100 1.84 -11.50 -9.60
C HIS A 100 3.03 -12.37 -10.00
N PRO A 101 3.09 -13.63 -9.56
CA PRO A 101 4.24 -14.51 -9.82
C PRO A 101 4.42 -14.85 -11.31
N ASN A 102 3.35 -14.74 -12.10
CA ASN A 102 3.37 -15.08 -13.52
C ASN A 102 3.99 -13.98 -14.40
N ILE A 103 4.25 -12.80 -13.86
CA ILE A 103 4.84 -11.69 -14.61
C ILE A 103 6.32 -11.60 -14.27
N LYS A 104 7.17 -11.73 -15.30
CA LYS A 104 8.61 -11.66 -15.13
C LYS A 104 9.04 -10.24 -14.69
N PRO A 105 10.03 -10.11 -13.78
CA PRO A 105 10.53 -8.81 -13.32
C PRO A 105 10.97 -7.85 -14.43
N GLU A 106 11.56 -8.40 -15.50
CA GLU A 106 11.98 -7.62 -16.67
C GLU A 106 10.81 -6.91 -17.38
N MET A 107 9.64 -7.58 -17.43
CA MET A 107 8.45 -7.00 -18.02
C MET A 107 7.88 -5.89 -17.15
N ILE A 108 7.92 -6.08 -15.85
CA ILE A 108 7.49 -5.07 -14.87
C ILE A 108 8.37 -3.83 -14.99
N HIS A 109 9.69 -4.02 -15.04
CA HIS A 109 10.63 -2.92 -15.22
C HIS A 109 10.37 -2.12 -16.52
N LYS A 110 10.04 -2.81 -17.62
CA LYS A 110 9.68 -2.14 -18.88
C LYS A 110 8.41 -1.31 -18.76
N LEU A 111 7.42 -1.76 -17.99
CA LEU A 111 6.19 -1.01 -17.74
C LEU A 111 6.45 0.20 -16.83
N GLU A 112 7.24 0.01 -15.79
CA GLU A 112 7.61 1.08 -14.85
C GLU A 112 8.46 2.17 -15.53
N SER A 113 9.48 1.79 -16.32
CA SER A 113 10.33 2.75 -17.03
C SER A 113 9.56 3.62 -18.04
N ARG A 114 8.41 3.14 -18.52
CA ARG A 114 7.53 3.87 -19.43
C ARG A 114 6.32 4.53 -18.73
N ASN A 115 6.29 4.53 -17.39
CA ASN A 115 5.20 5.09 -16.57
C ASN A 115 3.81 4.54 -16.92
N PHE A 116 3.72 3.23 -17.18
CA PHE A 116 2.42 2.57 -17.40
C PHE A 116 1.74 2.31 -16.05
N THR A 117 0.70 3.09 -15.79
CA THR A 117 -0.18 2.88 -14.62
C THR A 117 -1.14 1.72 -14.87
N ILE A 118 -1.69 1.15 -13.80
CA ILE A 118 -2.69 0.08 -13.89
C ILE A 118 -3.89 0.50 -14.74
N ASP A 119 -4.33 1.75 -14.61
CA ASP A 119 -5.48 2.28 -15.37
C ASP A 119 -5.19 2.30 -16.86
N LYS A 120 -4.02 2.79 -17.27
CA LYS A 120 -3.59 2.74 -18.68
C LYS A 120 -3.51 1.31 -19.22
N ILE A 121 -3.01 0.35 -18.43
CA ILE A 121 -2.95 -1.05 -18.84
C ILE A 121 -4.35 -1.65 -19.02
N ARG A 122 -5.32 -1.22 -18.22
CA ARG A 122 -6.72 -1.66 -18.36
C ARG A 122 -7.40 -1.10 -19.59
N GLU A 123 -7.08 0.13 -19.98
CA GLU A 123 -7.62 0.80 -21.17
C GLU A 123 -7.07 0.20 -22.48
N LEU A 124 -5.77 -0.10 -22.52
CA LEU A 124 -5.11 -0.65 -23.71
C LEU A 124 -5.58 -2.05 -24.07
N ASP A 125 -5.54 -2.40 -25.36
CA ASP A 125 -5.80 -3.79 -25.74
C ASP A 125 -4.63 -4.72 -25.36
N ALA A 126 -4.94 -6.01 -25.13
CA ALA A 126 -3.93 -7.01 -24.74
C ALA A 126 -2.81 -7.16 -25.77
N LYS A 127 -3.15 -6.96 -27.06
CA LYS A 127 -2.17 -6.97 -28.16
C LYS A 127 -1.23 -5.79 -28.10
N GLU A 128 -1.73 -4.60 -27.78
CA GLU A 128 -0.94 -3.38 -27.64
C GLU A 128 0.03 -3.50 -26.47
N VAL A 129 -0.45 -4.00 -25.31
CA VAL A 129 0.42 -4.28 -24.17
C VAL A 129 1.49 -5.31 -24.54
N GLY A 130 1.14 -6.36 -25.29
CA GLY A 130 2.08 -7.34 -25.81
C GLY A 130 3.15 -6.76 -26.72
N HIS A 131 2.78 -5.84 -27.61
CA HIS A 131 3.72 -5.11 -28.47
C HIS A 131 4.68 -4.22 -27.67
N LEU A 132 4.16 -3.51 -26.68
CA LEU A 132 4.99 -2.66 -25.77
C LEU A 132 6.03 -3.47 -25.01
N LEU A 133 5.69 -4.69 -24.62
CA LEU A 133 6.58 -5.60 -23.90
C LEU A 133 7.52 -6.38 -24.83
N HIS A 134 7.32 -6.31 -26.15
CA HIS A 134 7.95 -7.18 -27.15
C HIS A 134 7.69 -8.69 -26.88
N HIS A 135 6.53 -8.99 -26.27
CA HIS A 135 6.13 -10.34 -25.94
C HIS A 135 4.59 -10.51 -26.00
N PRO A 136 4.03 -10.97 -27.13
CA PRO A 136 2.58 -11.00 -27.37
C PRO A 136 1.80 -11.77 -26.29
N LYS A 137 2.31 -12.91 -25.83
CA LYS A 137 1.65 -13.72 -24.78
C LYS A 137 1.59 -13.02 -23.42
N ALA A 138 2.62 -12.23 -23.10
CA ALA A 138 2.68 -11.51 -21.84
C ALA A 138 1.63 -10.38 -21.73
N GLY A 139 1.20 -9.81 -22.86
CA GLY A 139 0.15 -8.80 -22.86
C GLY A 139 -1.16 -9.27 -22.23
N PHE A 140 -1.57 -10.51 -22.52
CA PHE A 140 -2.76 -11.12 -21.91
C PHE A 140 -2.61 -11.35 -20.41
N GLU A 141 -1.44 -11.86 -19.98
CA GLU A 141 -1.15 -12.10 -18.55
C GLU A 141 -1.11 -10.80 -17.76
N VAL A 142 -0.45 -9.78 -18.28
CA VAL A 142 -0.37 -8.45 -17.64
C VAL A 142 -1.75 -7.82 -17.56
N LYS A 143 -2.54 -7.85 -18.62
CA LYS A 143 -3.90 -7.31 -18.61
C LYS A 143 -4.81 -8.06 -17.63
N LYS A 144 -4.74 -9.40 -17.60
CA LYS A 144 -5.46 -10.21 -16.64
C LYS A 144 -5.09 -9.84 -15.21
N ALA A 145 -3.79 -9.74 -14.90
CA ALA A 145 -3.30 -9.33 -13.60
C ALA A 145 -3.77 -7.92 -13.22
N ALA A 146 -3.76 -6.96 -14.16
CA ALA A 146 -4.25 -5.62 -13.92
C ALA A 146 -5.75 -5.59 -13.53
N PHE A 147 -6.57 -6.49 -14.09
CA PHE A 147 -7.98 -6.60 -13.71
C PHE A 147 -8.21 -7.36 -12.38
N GLU A 148 -7.25 -8.17 -11.94
CA GLU A 148 -7.29 -8.84 -10.64
C GLU A 148 -6.93 -7.90 -9.48
N ILE A 149 -6.21 -6.79 -9.75
CA ILE A 149 -5.90 -5.79 -8.73
C ILE A 149 -7.19 -5.09 -8.29
N PRO A 150 -7.51 -5.08 -6.98
CA PRO A 150 -8.74 -4.48 -6.48
C PRO A 150 -8.69 -2.96 -6.60
N ILE A 151 -9.66 -2.39 -7.31
CA ILE A 151 -9.92 -0.94 -7.36
C ILE A 151 -11.30 -0.69 -6.74
N LEU A 152 -11.34 0.26 -5.81
CA LEU A 152 -12.57 0.70 -5.16
C LEU A 152 -12.88 2.13 -5.58
N GLU A 153 -14.03 2.33 -6.18
CA GLU A 153 -14.60 3.65 -6.44
C GLU A 153 -15.44 4.05 -5.23
N ILE A 154 -15.20 5.24 -4.71
CA ILE A 154 -15.86 5.74 -3.52
C ILE A 154 -16.54 7.06 -3.86
N GLU A 155 -17.87 7.05 -3.84
CA GLU A 155 -18.68 8.24 -3.96
C GLU A 155 -19.24 8.62 -2.59
N ALA A 156 -19.11 9.89 -2.22
CA ALA A 156 -19.64 10.39 -0.96
C ALA A 156 -20.68 11.47 -1.20
N SER A 157 -21.88 11.28 -0.66
CA SER A 157 -22.92 12.32 -0.61
C SER A 157 -23.17 12.72 0.84
N ILE A 158 -23.21 14.03 1.06
CA ILE A 158 -23.36 14.63 2.38
C ILE A 158 -24.68 15.40 2.42
N GLN A 159 -25.53 15.07 3.38
CA GLN A 159 -26.83 15.70 3.56
C GLN A 159 -27.01 16.13 5.03
N PRO A 160 -27.17 17.42 5.32
CA PRO A 160 -27.51 17.87 6.65
C PRO A 160 -28.97 17.46 6.96
N ILE A 161 -29.21 16.84 8.10
CA ILE A 161 -30.56 16.50 8.59
C ILE A 161 -31.04 17.56 9.56
N THR A 162 -30.18 17.95 10.50
CA THR A 162 -30.43 19.02 11.46
C THR A 162 -29.18 19.88 11.62
N ARG A 163 -29.23 20.94 12.45
CA ARG A 163 -28.05 21.76 12.77
C ARG A 163 -26.91 20.95 13.42
N THR A 164 -27.22 19.83 14.05
CA THR A 164 -26.25 19.01 14.80
C THR A 164 -26.09 17.60 14.25
N VAL A 165 -26.83 17.21 13.18
CA VAL A 165 -26.78 15.87 12.60
C VAL A 165 -26.53 15.93 11.11
N LEU A 166 -25.48 15.22 10.67
CA LEU A 166 -25.09 15.07 9.29
C LEU A 166 -25.28 13.62 8.83
N ARG A 167 -25.96 13.43 7.72
CA ARG A 167 -26.00 12.12 7.04
C ARG A 167 -24.89 12.08 6.01
N VAL A 168 -24.01 11.11 6.14
CA VAL A 168 -23.00 10.80 5.13
C VAL A 168 -23.37 9.46 4.50
N ARG A 169 -23.61 9.47 3.20
CA ARG A 169 -23.86 8.26 2.40
C ARG A 169 -22.60 7.97 1.58
N LEU A 170 -22.07 6.78 1.73
CA LEU A 170 -20.93 6.30 0.98
C LEU A 170 -21.38 5.17 0.07
N ASN A 171 -21.19 5.36 -1.23
CA ASN A 171 -21.35 4.32 -2.23
C ASN A 171 -19.97 3.75 -2.56
N LEU A 172 -19.78 2.46 -2.32
CA LEU A 172 -18.54 1.75 -2.57
C LEU A 172 -18.79 0.77 -3.71
N THR A 173 -18.19 1.05 -4.86
CA THR A 173 -18.26 0.19 -6.04
C THR A 173 -16.92 -0.51 -6.23
N ALA A 174 -16.95 -1.84 -6.28
CA ALA A 174 -15.77 -2.64 -6.57
C ALA A 174 -15.61 -2.80 -8.08
N ASN A 175 -14.53 -2.24 -8.63
CA ASN A 175 -14.20 -2.35 -10.04
C ASN A 175 -13.13 -3.43 -10.26
N PHE A 176 -13.47 -4.67 -9.89
CA PHE A 176 -12.65 -5.87 -10.11
C PHE A 176 -13.53 -7.11 -10.23
N ARG A 177 -12.96 -8.23 -10.60
CA ARG A 177 -13.67 -9.46 -11.00
C ARG A 177 -14.66 -10.05 -9.97
N TYR A 178 -14.54 -9.67 -8.70
CA TYR A 178 -15.49 -10.02 -7.64
C TYR A 178 -16.37 -8.81 -7.30
N VAL A 179 -17.45 -8.65 -8.03
CA VAL A 179 -18.39 -7.52 -7.85
C VAL A 179 -19.07 -7.59 -6.49
N LEU A 180 -18.76 -6.65 -5.64
CA LEU A 180 -19.43 -6.38 -4.37
C LEU A 180 -19.76 -4.89 -4.29
N THR A 181 -20.92 -4.51 -4.79
CA THR A 181 -21.45 -3.16 -4.55
C THR A 181 -22.08 -3.11 -3.16
N LYS A 182 -21.55 -2.29 -2.29
CA LYS A 182 -22.08 -2.09 -0.94
C LYS A 182 -22.38 -0.63 -0.68
N LEU A 183 -23.67 -0.33 -0.51
CA LEU A 183 -24.12 0.97 -0.04
C LEU A 183 -23.95 1.06 1.48
N ILE A 184 -23.15 1.99 1.95
CA ILE A 184 -22.95 2.26 3.37
C ILE A 184 -23.54 3.64 3.68
N THR A 185 -24.62 3.65 4.46
CA THR A 185 -25.19 4.89 4.98
C THR A 185 -24.76 5.05 6.44
N LEU A 186 -24.13 6.17 6.74
CA LEU A 186 -23.68 6.56 8.08
C LEU A 186 -24.45 7.79 8.52
N VAL A 187 -25.08 7.71 9.67
CA VAL A 187 -25.66 8.87 10.36
C VAL A 187 -24.68 9.24 11.48
N LEU A 188 -24.07 10.41 11.37
CA LEU A 188 -23.08 10.89 12.33
C LEU A 188 -23.69 12.06 13.12
N PRO A 189 -23.67 12.01 14.47
CA PRO A 189 -23.93 13.20 15.28
C PRO A 189 -22.80 14.20 15.02
N LEU A 190 -23.16 15.45 14.74
CA LEU A 190 -22.21 16.57 14.68
C LEU A 190 -22.00 17.06 16.12
N PRO A 191 -20.82 16.86 16.73
CA PRO A 191 -20.50 17.60 17.94
C PRO A 191 -20.48 19.10 17.61
N LEU A 192 -20.89 19.93 18.55
CA LEU A 192 -20.79 21.39 18.46
C LEU A 192 -19.39 21.77 17.98
N TYR A 193 -19.35 22.40 16.81
CA TYR A 193 -18.18 22.40 15.95
C TYR A 193 -17.26 23.61 16.25
N THR A 194 -16.02 23.34 16.61
CA THR A 194 -14.94 24.34 16.72
C THR A 194 -13.80 24.10 15.71
N GLY A 195 -13.92 23.14 14.81
CA GLY A 195 -12.89 22.75 13.85
C GLY A 195 -13.34 22.81 12.38
N GLY A 196 -12.47 23.23 11.48
CA GLY A 196 -12.74 23.46 10.05
C GLY A 196 -13.06 22.20 9.22
N PRO A 197 -13.39 22.34 7.94
CA PRO A 197 -13.83 21.24 7.03
C PRO A 197 -12.86 20.07 6.90
N LEU A 198 -11.60 20.23 7.30
CA LEU A 198 -10.58 19.18 7.35
C LEU A 198 -10.88 18.06 8.37
N ASP A 199 -11.55 18.36 9.48
CA ASP A 199 -11.81 17.36 10.53
C ASP A 199 -12.89 16.35 10.13
N MET A 200 -13.86 16.76 9.33
CA MET A 200 -14.92 15.88 8.84
C MET A 200 -14.41 14.89 7.80
N ARG A 201 -13.55 15.35 6.89
CA ARG A 201 -12.89 14.51 5.89
C ARG A 201 -12.05 13.42 6.56
N ASN A 202 -11.40 13.77 7.66
CA ASN A 202 -10.56 12.88 8.45
C ASN A 202 -11.37 11.80 9.19
N ARG A 203 -12.54 12.11 9.72
CA ARG A 203 -13.43 11.15 10.40
C ARG A 203 -14.04 10.14 9.43
N VAL A 204 -14.49 10.59 8.28
CA VAL A 204 -15.03 9.71 7.23
C VAL A 204 -13.94 8.77 6.72
N MET A 205 -12.73 9.31 6.46
CA MET A 205 -11.59 8.51 6.02
C MET A 205 -11.20 7.43 7.05
N ARG A 206 -11.25 7.74 8.33
CA ARG A 206 -11.00 6.77 9.41
C ARG A 206 -11.97 5.59 9.40
N ILE A 207 -13.27 5.88 9.29
CA ILE A 207 -14.31 4.82 9.29
C ILE A 207 -14.14 3.93 8.07
N LEU A 208 -13.82 4.52 6.92
CA LEU A 208 -13.51 3.80 5.68
C LEU A 208 -12.27 2.91 5.83
N LEU A 209 -11.17 3.45 6.33
CA LEU A 209 -9.92 2.70 6.53
C LEU A 209 -10.11 1.55 7.52
N MET A 210 -10.81 1.77 8.66
CA MET A 210 -11.06 0.70 9.62
C MET A 210 -11.91 -0.45 9.05
N ARG A 211 -12.93 -0.13 8.24
CA ARG A 211 -13.81 -1.16 7.68
C ARG A 211 -13.20 -1.87 6.48
N LEU A 212 -12.42 -1.17 5.67
CA LEU A 212 -11.68 -1.78 4.56
C LEU A 212 -10.59 -2.71 5.09
N PHE A 213 -9.85 -2.30 6.12
CA PHE A 213 -8.76 -3.11 6.68
C PHE A 213 -9.26 -4.42 7.32
N LYS A 214 -10.37 -4.39 8.09
CA LYS A 214 -10.97 -5.60 8.69
C LYS A 214 -11.46 -6.64 7.67
N ARG A 215 -11.57 -6.29 6.42
CA ARG A 215 -12.13 -7.17 5.37
C ARG A 215 -11.08 -7.72 4.41
N PHE A 216 -9.90 -7.11 4.37
CA PHE A 216 -8.76 -7.53 3.52
C PHE A 216 -7.59 -8.09 4.35
N SER A 217 -7.75 -8.26 5.67
CA SER A 217 -6.94 -9.10 6.56
C SER A 217 -7.55 -10.49 6.62
#